data_7f2c7403f855b38e46de6f98c2cfcc4c
#
_entry.id   7f2c7403f855b38e46de6f98c2cfcc4c
#
_cell.length_a   1.000
_cell.length_b   1.000
_cell.length_c   1.000
_cell.angle_alpha   90.00
_cell.angle_beta   90.00
_cell.angle_gamma   90.00
#
_symmetry.space_group_name_H-M   'P 1'
#
loop_
_entity.id
_entity.type
_entity.pdbx_description
1 polymer ?
#
loop_
_entity_poly.entity_id
_entity_poly.type
_entity_poly.pdbx_seq_one_letter_code
_entity_poly.pdbx_strand_id
1 'polypeptide(L)'
;MLRNDIQRITGLTRKALEYYEEKGFIHPRRLENGYREYSEKDVEILNKITLFKKLGLTITEIKDCLKSDGATASSILRRKEQELESDEKRKVVFDLYIKGADTDLINEKLAVIEAEDSLYKR
;
A
#
# COMPACT_ATOMS: atom_id res chain seq x y z
N MET A 1 8.00 2.04 17.94
CA MET A 1 8.86 2.74 16.95
C MET A 1 8.45 4.20 16.87
N LEU A 2 9.44 5.08 16.88
CA LEU A 2 9.22 6.51 16.72
C LEU A 2 9.18 6.88 15.23
N ARG A 3 8.83 8.15 14.94
CA ARG A 3 8.66 8.62 13.56
C ARG A 3 9.85 8.34 12.65
N ASN A 4 11.07 8.60 13.13
CA ASN A 4 12.26 8.38 12.32
C ASN A 4 12.43 6.92 11.91
N ASP A 5 12.10 6.00 12.81
CA ASP A 5 12.18 4.57 12.54
C ASP A 5 11.16 4.17 11.47
N ILE A 6 9.91 4.63 11.62
CA ILE A 6 8.87 4.26 10.68
C ILE A 6 9.08 4.89 9.29
N GLN A 7 9.63 6.10 9.22
CA GLN A 7 10.00 6.72 7.95
C GLN A 7 11.08 5.93 7.24
N ARG A 8 12.08 5.44 7.98
CA ARG A 8 13.16 4.61 7.42
C ARG A 8 12.63 3.26 6.92
N ILE A 9 11.76 2.61 7.70
CA ILE A 9 11.22 1.28 7.38
C ILE A 9 10.26 1.35 6.20
N THR A 10 9.38 2.35 6.16
CA THR A 10 8.34 2.44 5.13
C THR A 10 8.73 3.29 3.92
N GLY A 11 9.74 4.13 4.05
CA GLY A 11 10.11 5.09 3.02
C GLY A 11 9.14 6.24 2.85
N LEU A 12 8.18 6.40 3.76
CA LEU A 12 7.17 7.44 3.69
C LEU A 12 7.67 8.75 4.31
N THR A 13 7.17 9.88 3.80
CA THR A 13 7.48 11.19 4.35
C THR A 13 6.66 11.47 5.61
N ARG A 14 7.09 12.45 6.38
CA ARG A 14 6.34 12.93 7.54
C ARG A 14 4.92 13.36 7.14
N LYS A 15 4.77 14.08 6.03
CA LYS A 15 3.47 14.52 5.54
C LYS A 15 2.55 13.34 5.19
N ALA A 16 3.11 12.30 4.59
CA ALA A 16 2.35 11.10 4.26
C ALA A 16 1.85 10.41 5.53
N LEU A 17 2.70 10.26 6.55
CA LEU A 17 2.31 9.68 7.82
C LEU A 17 1.20 10.48 8.51
N GLU A 18 1.32 11.80 8.53
CA GLU A 18 0.29 12.69 9.10
C GLU A 18 -1.03 12.57 8.33
N TYR A 19 -0.97 12.50 7.01
CA TYR A 19 -2.15 12.33 6.16
C TYR A 19 -2.87 11.02 6.45
N TYR A 20 -2.14 9.91 6.56
CA TYR A 20 -2.76 8.61 6.83
C TYR A 20 -3.32 8.51 8.25
N GLU A 21 -2.70 9.17 9.21
CA GLU A 21 -3.25 9.27 10.56
C GLU A 21 -4.54 10.09 10.54
N GLU A 22 -4.55 11.24 9.88
CA GLU A 22 -5.72 12.11 9.76
C GLU A 22 -6.90 11.39 9.08
N LYS A 23 -6.61 10.57 8.06
CA LYS A 23 -7.64 9.79 7.36
C LYS A 23 -8.08 8.54 8.12
N GLY A 24 -7.49 8.26 9.26
CA GLY A 24 -7.89 7.15 10.11
C GLY A 24 -7.35 5.79 9.70
N PHE A 25 -6.31 5.74 8.88
CA PHE A 25 -5.69 4.47 8.50
C PHE A 25 -4.82 3.89 9.60
N ILE A 26 -4.10 4.75 10.32
CA ILE A 26 -3.21 4.37 11.41
C ILE A 26 -3.55 5.16 12.65
N HIS A 27 -3.23 4.59 13.82
CA HIS A 27 -3.55 5.19 15.12
C HIS A 27 -2.33 5.09 16.05
N PRO A 28 -1.25 5.88 15.76
CA PRO A 28 -0.09 5.87 16.65
C PRO A 28 -0.45 6.38 18.03
N ARG A 29 0.19 5.83 19.05
CA ARG A 29 -0.01 6.26 20.43
C ARG A 29 0.83 7.50 20.70
N ARG A 30 0.26 8.49 21.37
CA ARG A 30 1.01 9.67 21.81
C ARG A 30 1.66 9.38 23.16
N LEU A 31 2.97 9.64 23.23
CA LEU A 31 3.73 9.54 24.46
C LEU A 31 3.60 10.84 25.26
N GLU A 32 3.98 10.80 26.55
CA GLU A 32 3.91 11.96 27.44
C GLU A 32 4.68 13.17 26.91
N ASN A 33 5.81 12.92 26.22
CA ASN A 33 6.62 13.98 25.61
C ASN A 33 6.07 14.52 24.29
N GLY A 34 4.88 14.08 23.87
CA GLY A 34 4.23 14.50 22.63
C GLY A 34 4.65 13.73 21.40
N TYR A 35 5.63 12.84 21.51
CA TYR A 35 6.06 12.03 20.36
C TYR A 35 5.04 10.92 20.09
N ARG A 36 4.98 10.49 18.85
CA ARG A 36 4.12 9.39 18.42
C ARG A 36 4.90 8.08 18.43
N GLU A 37 4.25 7.04 18.95
CA GLU A 37 4.77 5.68 18.92
C GLU A 37 3.94 4.85 17.96
N TYR A 38 4.59 4.28 16.95
CA TYR A 38 3.97 3.47 15.91
C TYR A 38 4.15 1.99 16.24
N SER A 39 3.14 1.19 15.93
CA SER A 39 3.15 -0.26 16.15
C SER A 39 3.55 -1.00 14.87
N GLU A 40 3.84 -2.30 15.02
CA GLU A 40 4.08 -3.17 13.87
C GLU A 40 2.84 -3.26 12.97
N LYS A 41 1.66 -3.19 13.57
CA LYS A 41 0.41 -3.15 12.82
C LYS A 41 0.31 -1.90 11.95
N ASP A 42 0.76 -0.76 12.45
CA ASP A 42 0.82 0.47 11.67
C ASP A 42 1.75 0.31 10.45
N VAL A 43 2.90 -0.34 10.63
CA VAL A 43 3.82 -0.64 9.54
C VAL A 43 3.15 -1.52 8.49
N GLU A 44 2.45 -2.56 8.91
CA GLU A 44 1.74 -3.47 8.01
C GLU A 44 0.69 -2.73 7.20
N ILE A 45 -0.10 -1.88 7.84
CA ILE A 45 -1.12 -1.07 7.16
C ILE A 45 -0.47 -0.10 6.16
N LEU A 46 0.59 0.59 6.57
CA LEU A 46 1.29 1.54 5.70
C LEU A 46 1.90 0.84 4.47
N ASN A 47 2.43 -0.36 4.64
CA ASN A 47 2.95 -1.14 3.52
C ASN A 47 1.83 -1.56 2.55
N LYS A 48 0.66 -1.93 3.06
CA LYS A 48 -0.51 -2.24 2.22
C LYS A 48 -1.00 -1.02 1.46
N ILE A 49 -1.06 0.14 2.11
CA ILE A 49 -1.44 1.40 1.46
C ILE A 49 -0.49 1.70 0.31
N THR A 50 0.81 1.59 0.55
CA THR A 50 1.83 1.84 -0.47
C THR A 50 1.66 0.90 -1.66
N LEU A 51 1.45 -0.39 -1.40
CA LEU A 51 1.21 -1.37 -2.45
C LEU A 51 -0.04 -1.06 -3.27
N PHE A 52 -1.15 -0.78 -2.61
CA PHE A 52 -2.41 -0.48 -3.30
C PHE A 52 -2.33 0.79 -4.13
N LYS A 53 -1.61 1.80 -3.66
CA LYS A 53 -1.37 3.02 -4.46
C LYS A 53 -0.57 2.70 -5.72
N LYS A 54 0.43 1.86 -5.63
CA LYS A 54 1.21 1.41 -6.79
C LYS A 54 0.35 0.64 -7.79
N LEU A 55 -0.67 -0.06 -7.31
CA LEU A 55 -1.63 -0.77 -8.15
C LEU A 55 -2.70 0.14 -8.74
N GLY A 56 -2.67 1.42 -8.40
CA GLY A 56 -3.58 2.41 -8.97
C GLY A 56 -4.89 2.61 -8.21
N LEU A 57 -5.01 2.07 -6.99
CA LEU A 57 -6.21 2.28 -6.18
C LEU A 57 -6.26 3.72 -5.65
N THR A 58 -7.46 4.26 -5.57
CA THR A 58 -7.70 5.53 -4.90
C THR A 58 -7.70 5.35 -3.39
N ILE A 59 -7.59 6.44 -2.65
CA ILE A 59 -7.62 6.41 -1.18
C ILE A 59 -8.93 5.78 -0.66
N THR A 60 -10.06 6.09 -1.29
CA THR A 60 -11.36 5.51 -0.93
C THR A 60 -11.36 4.00 -1.14
N GLU A 61 -10.84 3.54 -2.29
CA GLU A 61 -10.74 2.11 -2.59
C GLU A 61 -9.83 1.38 -1.61
N ILE A 62 -8.70 1.99 -1.24
CA ILE A 62 -7.76 1.43 -0.24
C ILE A 62 -8.46 1.30 1.11
N LYS A 63 -9.19 2.33 1.52
CA LYS A 63 -9.92 2.31 2.79
C LYS A 63 -10.94 1.18 2.82
N ASP A 64 -11.69 1.01 1.73
CA ASP A 64 -12.66 -0.07 1.60
C ASP A 64 -11.99 -1.45 1.66
N CYS A 65 -10.85 -1.63 0.99
CA CYS A 65 -10.09 -2.88 1.04
C CYS A 65 -9.62 -3.21 2.46
N LEU A 66 -9.16 -2.22 3.21
CA LEU A 66 -8.63 -2.43 4.56
C LEU A 66 -9.71 -2.67 5.60
N LYS A 67 -10.93 -2.13 5.38
CA LYS A 67 -12.06 -2.29 6.30
C LYS A 67 -12.86 -3.57 6.07
N SER A 68 -12.83 -4.09 4.86
CA SER A 68 -13.70 -5.19 4.45
C SER A 68 -13.08 -6.55 4.76
N ASP A 69 -13.90 -7.59 4.65
CA ASP A 69 -13.41 -8.96 4.64
C ASP A 69 -12.64 -9.25 3.33
N GLY A 70 -11.99 -10.41 3.27
CA GLY A 70 -11.20 -10.79 2.09
C GLY A 70 -12.01 -10.86 0.80
N ALA A 71 -13.29 -11.22 0.88
CA ALA A 71 -14.15 -11.33 -0.30
C ALA A 71 -14.42 -9.96 -0.94
N THR A 72 -14.73 -8.94 -0.12
CA THR A 72 -14.97 -7.58 -0.62
C THR A 72 -13.69 -6.97 -1.17
N ALA A 73 -12.56 -7.15 -0.48
CA ALA A 73 -11.26 -6.67 -0.96
C ALA A 73 -10.92 -7.29 -2.31
N SER A 74 -11.11 -8.60 -2.45
CA SER A 74 -10.87 -9.32 -3.72
C SER A 74 -11.73 -8.77 -4.86
N SER A 75 -13.01 -8.46 -4.57
CA SER A 75 -13.92 -7.88 -5.57
C SER A 75 -13.45 -6.51 -6.06
N ILE A 76 -12.99 -5.66 -5.14
CA ILE A 76 -12.45 -4.33 -5.48
C ILE A 76 -11.21 -4.47 -6.34
N LEU A 77 -10.30 -5.37 -5.98
CA LEU A 77 -9.06 -5.62 -6.70
C LEU A 77 -9.32 -6.20 -8.10
N ARG A 78 -10.28 -7.12 -8.24
CA ARG A 78 -10.66 -7.67 -9.54
C ARG A 78 -11.25 -6.59 -10.46
N ARG A 79 -12.07 -5.72 -9.92
CA ARG A 79 -12.63 -4.60 -10.69
C ARG A 79 -11.51 -3.66 -11.17
N LYS A 80 -10.55 -3.36 -10.31
CA LYS A 80 -9.40 -2.52 -10.67
C LYS A 80 -8.54 -3.19 -11.73
N GLU A 81 -8.33 -4.49 -11.64
CA GLU A 81 -7.62 -5.26 -12.66
C GLU A 81 -8.29 -5.12 -14.02
N GLN A 82 -9.63 -5.20 -14.08
CA GLN A 82 -10.39 -5.04 -15.32
C GLN A 82 -10.26 -3.63 -15.90
N GLU A 83 -10.24 -2.61 -15.05
CA GLU A 83 -10.01 -1.22 -15.49
C GLU A 83 -8.64 -1.03 -16.13
N LEU A 84 -7.67 -1.88 -15.78
CA LEU A 84 -6.30 -1.84 -16.29
C LEU A 84 -6.04 -2.91 -17.35
N GLU A 85 -7.05 -3.32 -18.11
CA GLU A 85 -6.97 -4.43 -19.09
C GLU A 85 -5.80 -4.34 -20.07
N SER A 86 -5.37 -3.14 -20.42
CA SER A 86 -4.25 -2.95 -21.34
C SER A 86 -2.88 -3.25 -20.72
N ASP A 87 -2.82 -3.43 -19.41
CA ASP A 87 -1.57 -3.68 -18.70
C ASP A 87 -1.52 -5.10 -18.14
N GLU A 88 -1.17 -6.04 -19.00
CA GLU A 88 -1.09 -7.46 -18.63
C GLU A 88 -0.06 -7.73 -17.55
N LYS A 89 1.02 -6.95 -17.48
CA LYS A 89 2.05 -7.12 -16.47
C LYS A 89 1.50 -6.82 -15.08
N ARG A 90 0.70 -5.76 -14.95
CA ARG A 90 0.07 -5.41 -13.68
C ARG A 90 -1.01 -6.39 -13.27
N LYS A 91 -1.70 -7.01 -14.24
CA LYS A 91 -2.68 -8.08 -13.95
C LYS A 91 -2.04 -9.23 -13.21
N VAL A 92 -0.82 -9.61 -13.55
CA VAL A 92 -0.09 -10.68 -12.86
C VAL A 92 0.11 -10.32 -11.39
N VAL A 93 0.44 -9.05 -11.10
CA VAL A 93 0.64 -8.55 -9.74
C VAL A 93 -0.66 -8.60 -8.94
N PHE A 94 -1.77 -8.14 -9.52
CA PHE A 94 -3.09 -8.23 -8.90
C PHE A 94 -3.45 -9.68 -8.56
N ASP A 95 -3.25 -10.58 -9.51
CA ASP A 95 -3.57 -11.99 -9.33
C ASP A 95 -2.75 -12.60 -8.19
N LEU A 96 -1.45 -12.32 -8.12
CA LEU A 96 -0.59 -12.77 -7.05
C LEU A 96 -1.09 -12.28 -5.69
N TYR A 97 -1.48 -11.04 -5.58
CA TYR A 97 -2.00 -10.48 -4.34
C TYR A 97 -3.29 -11.20 -3.91
N ILE A 98 -4.23 -11.37 -4.83
CA ILE A 98 -5.51 -12.02 -4.55
C ILE A 98 -5.32 -13.47 -4.10
N LYS A 99 -4.31 -14.15 -4.64
CA LYS A 99 -3.97 -15.52 -4.25
C LYS A 99 -3.18 -15.61 -2.94
N GLY A 100 -2.90 -14.48 -2.30
CA GLY A 100 -2.22 -14.44 -1.01
C GLY A 100 -0.70 -14.52 -1.08
N ALA A 101 -0.10 -14.13 -2.21
CA ALA A 101 1.36 -14.09 -2.34
C ALA A 101 1.99 -13.11 -1.36
N ASP A 102 3.26 -13.34 -1.04
CA ASP A 102 4.04 -12.50 -0.14
C ASP A 102 4.17 -11.08 -0.70
N THR A 103 4.00 -10.09 0.18
CA THR A 103 4.08 -8.67 -0.19
C THR A 103 5.44 -8.30 -0.77
N ASP A 104 6.52 -8.89 -0.25
CA ASP A 104 7.87 -8.61 -0.75
C ASP A 104 8.04 -9.08 -2.20
N LEU A 105 7.53 -10.26 -2.52
CA LEU A 105 7.54 -10.78 -3.89
C LEU A 105 6.75 -9.89 -4.84
N ILE A 106 5.59 -9.43 -4.40
CA ILE A 106 4.75 -8.53 -5.18
C ILE A 106 5.48 -7.21 -5.45
N ASN A 107 6.11 -6.63 -4.43
CA ASN A 107 6.88 -5.40 -4.57
C ASN A 107 8.09 -5.56 -5.51
N GLU A 108 8.77 -6.70 -5.46
CA GLU A 108 9.86 -7.01 -6.40
C GLU A 108 9.37 -7.00 -7.85
N LYS A 109 8.25 -7.64 -8.12
CA LYS A 109 7.66 -7.68 -9.47
C LYS A 109 7.22 -6.30 -9.93
N LEU A 110 6.62 -5.50 -9.04
CA LEU A 110 6.24 -4.12 -9.34
C LEU A 110 7.46 -3.26 -9.67
N ALA A 111 8.55 -3.41 -8.93
CA ALA A 111 9.77 -2.67 -9.18
C ALA A 111 10.34 -2.96 -10.57
N VAL A 112 10.30 -4.21 -11.01
CA VAL A 112 10.73 -4.61 -12.36
C VAL A 112 9.83 -3.96 -13.42
N ILE A 113 8.52 -3.98 -13.23
CA ILE A 113 7.56 -3.38 -14.17
C ILE A 113 7.80 -1.86 -14.27
N GLU A 114 7.96 -1.18 -13.15
CA GLU A 114 8.21 0.26 -13.11
C GLU A 114 9.53 0.62 -13.79
N ALA A 115 10.57 -0.20 -13.61
CA ALA A 115 11.85 0.00 -14.28
C ALA A 115 11.74 -0.16 -15.80
N GLU A 116 11.01 -1.17 -16.27
CA GLU A 116 10.75 -1.36 -17.71
C GLU A 116 9.98 -0.19 -18.29
N ASP A 117 8.92 0.26 -17.62
CA ASP A 117 8.11 1.40 -18.06
C ASP A 117 8.97 2.68 -18.18
N SER A 118 9.87 2.91 -17.23
CA SER A 118 10.81 4.05 -17.28
C SER A 118 11.71 4.01 -18.50
N LEU A 119 12.15 2.84 -18.93
CA LEU A 119 13.00 2.69 -20.11
C LEU A 119 12.27 3.05 -21.39
N TYR A 120 10.98 2.78 -21.48
CA TYR A 120 10.17 3.04 -22.66
C TYR A 120 9.58 4.45 -22.74
N LYS A 121 9.56 5.18 -21.66
CA LYS A 121 8.99 6.55 -21.57
C LYS A 121 9.97 7.67 -21.87
N ARG A 122 11.13 7.38 -22.34
CA ARG A 122 12.13 8.39 -22.71
C ARG A 122 11.85 9.03 -24.05
#